data_60e2ba167cd7e6a032835f9bd5e29c50
#
_entry.id   60e2ba167cd7e6a032835f9bd5e29c50
#
_cell.length_a   1.000
_cell.length_b   1.000
_cell.length_c   1.000
_cell.angle_alpha   90.00
_cell.angle_beta   90.00
_cell.angle_gamma   90.00
#
_symmetry.space_group_name_H-M   'P 1'
#
loop_
_entity.id
_entity.type
_entity.pdbx_description
1 polymer ?
#
loop_
_entity_poly.entity_id
_entity_poly.type
_entity_poly.pdbx_seq_one_letter_code
_entity_poly.pdbx_strand_id
1 'polypeptide(L)'
;EVLLMDEPTSALDPISTSKIEDLVIELKKDFTIIMVTHNMQQAVRVSDKTAFFLLGEVIEYGETEQIFSMPKEKKTEDYITGRFG
;
A
#
# COMPACT_ATOMS: atom_id res chain seq x y z
N GLU A 1 0.62 15.12 12.90
CA GLU A 1 1.39 14.03 13.47
C GLU A 1 1.42 12.84 12.51
N VAL A 2 2.55 12.16 12.42
CA VAL A 2 2.78 11.06 11.49
C VAL A 2 2.88 9.74 12.23
N LEU A 3 2.13 8.73 11.76
CA LEU A 3 2.21 7.38 12.28
C LEU A 3 2.87 6.49 11.22
N LEU A 4 3.84 5.68 11.64
CA LEU A 4 4.52 4.73 10.75
C LEU A 4 4.11 3.31 11.13
N MET A 5 3.62 2.56 10.15
CA MET A 5 3.23 1.17 10.34
C MET A 5 3.97 0.28 9.35
N ASP A 6 4.63 -0.76 9.85
CA ASP A 6 5.42 -1.68 9.01
C ASP A 6 4.77 -3.05 9.06
N GLU A 7 4.17 -3.47 7.95
CA GLU A 7 3.50 -4.76 7.83
C GLU A 7 2.53 -5.04 8.98
N PRO A 8 1.59 -4.11 9.29
CA PRO A 8 0.82 -4.20 10.54
C PRO A 8 -0.09 -5.42 10.65
N THR A 9 -0.41 -6.07 9.53
CA THR A 9 -1.33 -7.20 9.54
C THR A 9 -0.70 -8.51 9.07
N SER A 10 0.63 -8.57 8.95
CA SER A 10 1.32 -9.71 8.35
C SER A 10 1.10 -11.03 9.08
N ALA A 11 0.83 -11.00 10.38
CA ALA A 11 0.63 -12.21 11.19
C ALA A 11 -0.82 -12.40 11.61
N LEU A 12 -1.76 -11.66 11.04
CA LEU A 12 -3.16 -11.68 11.46
C LEU A 12 -4.03 -12.48 10.51
N ASP A 13 -5.11 -13.04 11.06
CA ASP A 13 -6.16 -13.68 10.27
C ASP A 13 -6.99 -12.61 9.51
N PRO A 14 -7.83 -13.01 8.53
CA PRO A 14 -8.60 -12.05 7.74
C PRO A 14 -9.54 -11.16 8.54
N ILE A 15 -10.14 -11.67 9.61
CA ILE A 15 -11.08 -10.89 10.42
C ILE A 15 -10.32 -9.81 11.20
N SER A 16 -9.21 -10.18 11.83
CA SER A 16 -8.37 -9.23 12.57
C SER A 16 -7.74 -8.21 11.64
N THR A 17 -7.31 -8.64 10.44
CA THR A 17 -6.78 -7.75 9.42
C THR A 17 -7.81 -6.70 9.03
N SER A 18 -9.06 -7.11 8.82
CA SER A 18 -10.13 -6.19 8.46
C SER A 18 -10.35 -5.13 9.54
N LYS A 19 -10.29 -5.53 10.82
CA LYS A 19 -10.45 -4.59 11.92
C LYS A 19 -9.31 -3.57 11.98
N ILE A 20 -8.08 -4.01 11.73
CA ILE A 20 -6.93 -3.11 11.68
C ILE A 20 -7.06 -2.13 10.52
N GLU A 21 -7.50 -2.61 9.35
CA GLU A 21 -7.71 -1.74 8.20
C GLU A 21 -8.79 -0.69 8.47
N ASP A 22 -9.88 -1.07 9.13
CA ASP A 22 -10.91 -0.12 9.53
C ASP A 22 -10.37 0.94 10.48
N LEU A 23 -9.52 0.52 11.41
CA LEU A 23 -8.87 1.44 12.35
C LEU A 23 -7.96 2.42 11.61
N VAL A 24 -7.18 1.93 10.63
CA VAL A 24 -6.32 2.80 9.82
C VAL A 24 -7.15 3.85 9.07
N ILE A 25 -8.27 3.45 8.48
CA ILE A 25 -9.16 4.37 7.78
C ILE A 25 -9.70 5.45 8.72
N GLU A 26 -10.01 5.07 9.95
CA GLU A 26 -10.47 6.02 10.98
C GLU A 26 -9.34 6.98 11.37
N LEU A 27 -8.15 6.44 11.63
CA LEU A 27 -7.01 7.22 12.09
C LEU A 27 -6.52 8.21 11.04
N LYS A 28 -6.61 7.87 9.77
CA LYS A 28 -6.08 8.77 8.72
C LYS A 28 -6.88 10.06 8.59
N LYS A 29 -8.03 10.16 9.22
CA LYS A 29 -8.79 11.42 9.28
C LYS A 29 -8.07 12.47 10.12
N ASP A 30 -7.32 12.04 11.12
CA ASP A 30 -6.65 12.94 12.07
C ASP A 30 -5.12 12.89 11.98
N PHE A 31 -4.58 11.85 11.35
CA PHE A 31 -3.13 11.62 11.28
C PHE A 31 -2.70 11.36 9.86
N THR A 32 -1.44 11.70 9.57
CA THR A 32 -0.79 11.22 8.35
C THR A 32 -0.22 9.84 8.66
N ILE A 33 -0.60 8.84 7.87
CA ILE A 33 -0.16 7.47 8.09
C ILE A 33 0.72 7.02 6.94
N ILE A 34 1.90 6.48 7.27
CA ILE A 34 2.80 5.86 6.31
C ILE A 34 2.82 4.37 6.63
N MET A 35 2.43 3.56 5.66
CA MET A 35 2.36 2.11 5.83
C MET A 35 3.29 1.43 4.84
N VAL A 36 4.09 0.49 5.34
CA VAL A 36 4.91 -0.37 4.49
C VAL A 36 4.22 -1.73 4.43
N THR A 37 3.93 -2.22 3.23
CA THR A 37 3.26 -3.51 3.09
C THR A 37 3.63 -4.16 1.76
N HIS A 38 3.68 -5.50 1.76
CA HIS A 38 3.78 -6.31 0.54
C HIS A 38 2.39 -6.74 0.05
N ASN A 39 1.35 -6.42 0.81
CA ASN A 39 -0.01 -6.79 0.46
C ASN A 39 -0.62 -5.69 -0.41
N MET A 40 -0.63 -5.91 -1.72
CA MET A 40 -1.17 -4.94 -2.67
C MET A 40 -2.66 -4.66 -2.45
N GLN A 41 -3.42 -5.67 -2.08
CA GLN A 41 -4.85 -5.49 -1.84
C GLN A 41 -5.10 -4.58 -0.64
N GLN A 42 -4.26 -4.68 0.39
CA GLN A 42 -4.35 -3.78 1.54
C GLN A 42 -4.04 -2.35 1.13
N ALA A 43 -2.99 -2.16 0.32
CA ALA A 43 -2.64 -0.83 -0.17
C ALA A 43 -3.81 -0.20 -0.92
N VAL A 44 -4.47 -0.98 -1.78
CA VAL A 44 -5.63 -0.50 -2.55
C VAL A 44 -6.76 -0.08 -1.62
N ARG A 45 -7.02 -0.87 -0.57
CA ARG A 45 -8.16 -0.61 0.32
C ARG A 45 -7.97 0.60 1.22
N VAL A 46 -6.76 0.84 1.72
CA VAL A 46 -6.59 1.81 2.81
C VAL A 46 -5.81 3.05 2.43
N SER A 47 -5.06 3.06 1.33
CA SER A 47 -4.17 4.18 1.03
C SER A 47 -4.75 5.13 -0.01
N ASP A 48 -4.38 6.40 0.13
CA ASP A 48 -4.75 7.44 -0.83
C ASP A 48 -3.65 7.60 -1.87
N LYS A 49 -2.39 7.41 -1.46
CA LYS A 49 -1.23 7.47 -2.35
C LYS A 49 -0.34 6.28 -2.10
N THR A 50 0.34 5.85 -3.14
CA THR A 50 1.20 4.67 -3.10
C THR A 50 2.54 4.98 -3.74
N ALA A 51 3.61 4.50 -3.09
CA ALA A 51 4.95 4.52 -3.67
C ALA A 51 5.37 3.07 -3.88
N PHE A 52 5.77 2.75 -5.10
CA PHE A 52 6.30 1.43 -5.41
C PHE A 52 7.83 1.46 -5.33
N PHE A 53 8.36 0.63 -4.44
CA PHE A 53 9.81 0.50 -4.24
C PHE A 53 10.32 -0.78 -4.84
N LEU A 54 11.47 -0.71 -5.48
CA LEU A 54 12.15 -1.90 -5.98
C LEU A 54 13.65 -1.71 -5.82
N LEU A 55 14.30 -2.66 -5.14
CA LEU A 55 15.75 -2.65 -4.94
C LEU A 55 16.27 -1.31 -4.39
N GLY A 56 15.56 -0.76 -3.42
CA GLY A 56 15.95 0.46 -2.75
C GLY A 56 15.63 1.75 -3.49
N GLU A 57 14.91 1.67 -4.61
CA GLU A 57 14.54 2.84 -5.40
C GLU A 57 13.03 3.02 -5.45
N VAL A 58 12.57 4.27 -5.41
CA VAL A 58 11.18 4.59 -5.70
C VAL A 58 11.00 4.55 -7.21
N ILE A 59 10.27 3.56 -7.69
CA ILE A 59 10.03 3.39 -9.12
C ILE A 59 8.89 4.29 -9.59
N GLU A 60 7.84 4.36 -8.79
CA GLU A 60 6.68 5.18 -9.12
C GLU A 60 5.97 5.62 -7.85
N TYR A 61 5.42 6.83 -7.86
CA TYR A 61 4.65 7.39 -6.75
C TYR A 61 3.48 8.18 -7.30
N GLY A 62 2.31 8.00 -6.72
CA GLY A 62 1.13 8.74 -7.14
C GLY A 62 -0.13 8.29 -6.42
N GLU A 63 -1.26 8.71 -6.95
CA GLU A 63 -2.56 8.29 -6.42
C GLU A 63 -2.67 6.76 -6.50
N THR A 64 -3.15 6.15 -5.43
CA THR A 64 -3.25 4.69 -5.36
C THR A 64 -4.04 4.11 -6.53
N GLU A 65 -5.16 4.74 -6.86
CA GLU A 65 -5.99 4.27 -7.98
C GLU A 65 -5.21 4.26 -9.30
N GLN A 66 -4.44 5.31 -9.57
CA GLN A 66 -3.64 5.40 -10.79
C GLN A 66 -2.52 4.35 -10.80
N ILE A 67 -1.83 4.18 -9.67
CA ILE A 67 -0.73 3.21 -9.57
C ILE A 67 -1.21 1.79 -9.90
N PHE A 68 -2.38 1.42 -9.40
CA PHE A 68 -2.87 0.04 -9.54
C PHE A 68 -3.71 -0.19 -10.80
N SER A 69 -4.24 0.86 -11.42
CA SER A 69 -5.06 0.70 -12.63
C SER A 69 -4.33 1.12 -13.90
N MET A 70 -3.51 2.18 -13.85
CA MET A 70 -2.81 2.72 -15.00
C MET A 70 -1.39 3.17 -14.61
N PRO A 71 -0.52 2.22 -14.23
CA PRO A 71 0.84 2.57 -13.85
C PRO A 71 1.60 3.16 -15.05
N LYS A 72 2.45 4.13 -14.79
CA LYS A 72 3.24 4.80 -15.82
C LYS A 72 4.53 4.05 -16.10
N GLU A 73 5.02 3.27 -15.14
CA GLU A 73 6.28 2.55 -15.27
C GLU A 73 6.03 1.08 -15.55
N LYS A 74 6.80 0.55 -16.48
CA LYS A 74 6.71 -0.88 -16.85
C LYS A 74 6.98 -1.79 -15.66
N LYS A 75 7.94 -1.42 -14.81
CA LYS A 75 8.27 -2.21 -13.63
C LYS A 75 7.11 -2.30 -12.66
N THR A 76 6.36 -1.20 -12.50
CA THR A 76 5.15 -1.18 -11.65
C THR A 76 4.09 -2.11 -12.23
N GLU A 77 3.86 -2.02 -13.53
CA GLU A 77 2.91 -2.88 -14.20
C GLU A 77 3.28 -4.36 -14.05
N ASP A 78 4.55 -4.68 -14.24
CA ASP A 78 5.02 -6.06 -14.09
C ASP A 78 4.82 -6.58 -12.68
N TYR A 79 5.06 -5.74 -11.68
CA TYR A 79 4.83 -6.12 -10.29
C TYR A 79 3.35 -6.42 -10.02
N ILE A 80 2.48 -5.52 -10.45
CA ILE A 80 1.04 -5.65 -10.22
C ILE A 80 0.46 -6.87 -10.93
N THR A 81 0.93 -7.13 -12.15
CA THR A 81 0.42 -8.26 -12.94
C THR A 81 1.14 -9.58 -12.68
N GLY A 82 2.14 -9.57 -11.80
CA GLY A 82 2.90 -10.78 -11.48
C GLY A 82 3.86 -11.23 -12.56
N ARG A 83 4.28 -10.34 -13.44
CA ARG A 83 5.15 -10.67 -14.57
C ARG A 83 6.62 -10.39 -14.29
N PHE A 84 7.07 -10.71 -13.12
CA PHE A 84 8.49 -10.60 -12.81
C PHE A 84 9.26 -11.60 -13.62
N GLY A 85 10.13 -11.06 -14.28
CA GLY A 85 11.00 -11.73 -14.99
C GLY A 85 11.83 -12.65 -15.14
#